data_be5bbb0cdca8f3e4b8a93974a4e96ced
#
_entry.id   be5bbb0cdca8f3e4b8a93974a4e96ced
#
_cell.length_a   1.000
_cell.length_b   1.000
_cell.length_c   1.000
_cell.angle_alpha   90.00
_cell.angle_beta   90.00
_cell.angle_gamma   90.00
#
_symmetry.space_group_name_H-M   'P 1'
#
loop_
_entity.id
_entity.type
_entity.pdbx_description
1 polymer ?
#
loop_
_entity_poly.entity_id
_entity_poly.type
_entity_poly.pdbx_seq_one_letter_code
_entity_poly.pdbx_strand_id
1 'polypeptide(L)'
;MGVSSDLFDLSVEGRDLILASNHALPPYTSISINFYSGPNFGINLLYDYKFRFTTAYDSSDKFPRIPDDELFEKVQKAAFGYFWDYAHPDCGLARERLGSGDTVTSGGSGFGIMTIPVGIEHGWISREEGAQRMLKIVRFLLGSERFHGAWPHWLNGKTGKAIPFGAKDDGADLVETAFLIEGLLAVKHYFTGSNATETEIRSGIKTLWEGVEWTWFQRGGQNVLYWHWSPNYGWDMNMKIRSWNECLITYILAASSPTYPITKQVYDEGWKGTNTYNYKNPLFFVHYSYLGLDPRKLKDAYADHWEQLCRHVRTNYEYCVNSTAGYGYSSECWGLTASDYYDGYIASCPNKDTGTIAPTAALASFPYSPNESMAAMKYFYYVLGDHLWGLYGFYDAFALKYNWFANSYIAIDQGPIVVMMENYKTGLLWNCFMQDEDVQAGLIKLGFTWK
;
A
#
# COMPACT_ATOMS: atom_id res chain seq x y z
N MET A 1 -15.16 12.13 25.11
CA MET A 1 -15.51 11.85 26.52
C MET A 1 -15.42 13.15 27.27
N GLY A 2 -16.44 13.52 28.07
CA GLY A 2 -16.33 14.63 29.02
C GLY A 2 -15.42 14.20 30.17
N VAL A 3 -14.31 14.91 30.35
CA VAL A 3 -13.46 14.73 31.53
C VAL A 3 -14.19 15.32 32.70
N SER A 4 -14.31 14.59 33.81
CA SER A 4 -14.98 15.10 35.04
C SER A 4 -14.21 16.27 35.61
N SER A 5 -14.91 17.18 36.32
CA SER A 5 -14.32 18.33 37.02
C SER A 5 -13.23 17.95 38.03
N ASP A 6 -13.12 16.68 38.37
CA ASP A 6 -12.21 16.15 39.38
C ASP A 6 -10.74 16.02 38.93
N LEU A 7 -10.45 16.28 37.64
CA LEU A 7 -9.09 16.21 37.11
C LEU A 7 -8.28 17.50 37.30
N PHE A 8 -8.92 18.59 37.70
CA PHE A 8 -8.26 19.88 37.83
C PHE A 8 -8.59 20.56 39.15
N ASP A 9 -7.56 21.04 39.80
CA ASP A 9 -7.70 22.02 40.91
C ASP A 9 -7.77 23.42 40.32
N LEU A 10 -8.70 24.20 40.79
CA LEU A 10 -8.89 25.58 40.40
C LEU A 10 -8.49 26.51 41.54
N SER A 11 -7.60 27.45 41.24
CA SER A 11 -7.22 28.52 42.15
C SER A 11 -7.23 29.88 41.49
N VAL A 12 -7.31 30.95 42.25
CA VAL A 12 -7.25 32.34 41.78
C VAL A 12 -6.07 33.04 42.46
N GLU A 13 -5.14 33.54 41.65
CA GLU A 13 -4.01 34.34 42.11
C GLU A 13 -4.04 35.73 41.46
N GLY A 14 -4.41 36.73 42.23
CA GLY A 14 -4.54 38.10 41.71
C GLY A 14 -5.65 38.23 40.67
N ARG A 15 -5.28 38.35 39.36
CA ARG A 15 -6.21 38.40 38.22
C ARG A 15 -6.20 37.14 37.39
N ASP A 16 -5.41 36.17 37.78
CA ASP A 16 -5.21 34.96 37.01
C ASP A 16 -6.05 33.82 37.61
N LEU A 17 -6.71 33.08 36.70
CA LEU A 17 -7.40 31.84 37.01
C LEU A 17 -6.46 30.70 36.66
N ILE A 18 -6.02 29.94 37.66
CA ILE A 18 -5.07 28.84 37.50
C ILE A 18 -5.82 27.52 37.57
N LEU A 19 -5.68 26.72 36.49
CA LEU A 19 -6.09 25.32 36.46
C LEU A 19 -4.85 24.44 36.57
N ALA A 20 -4.74 23.71 37.67
CA ALA A 20 -3.68 22.71 37.85
C ALA A 20 -4.27 21.31 37.69
N SER A 21 -3.63 20.48 36.88
CA SER A 21 -4.04 19.07 36.75
C SER A 21 -3.57 18.28 37.98
N ASN A 22 -4.47 17.52 38.61
CA ASN A 22 -4.20 16.68 39.77
C ASN A 22 -3.52 15.37 39.43
N HIS A 23 -3.64 14.95 38.17
CA HIS A 23 -3.09 13.71 37.65
C HIS A 23 -2.47 13.93 36.26
N ALA A 24 -1.62 13.00 35.81
CA ALA A 24 -1.18 12.99 34.44
C ALA A 24 -2.41 12.92 33.52
N LEU A 25 -2.52 13.90 32.63
CA LEU A 25 -3.61 13.91 31.64
C LEU A 25 -3.39 12.80 30.62
N PRO A 26 -4.46 12.10 30.17
CA PRO A 26 -4.31 11.08 29.14
C PRO A 26 -3.63 11.67 27.91
N PRO A 27 -2.68 10.95 27.29
CA PRO A 27 -2.04 11.41 26.05
C PRO A 27 -3.05 11.51 24.90
N TYR A 28 -2.76 12.37 23.91
CA TYR A 28 -3.59 12.66 22.74
C TYR A 28 -5.06 12.98 23.02
N THR A 29 -5.38 13.37 24.21
CA THR A 29 -6.75 13.67 24.58
C THR A 29 -7.06 15.13 24.35
N SER A 30 -8.12 15.39 23.59
CA SER A 30 -8.66 16.76 23.44
C SER A 30 -9.50 17.12 24.66
N ILE A 31 -9.01 18.07 25.43
CA ILE A 31 -9.66 18.57 26.62
C ILE A 31 -10.32 19.92 26.31
N SER A 32 -11.61 20.00 26.58
CA SER A 32 -12.37 21.26 26.46
C SER A 32 -12.80 21.75 27.85
N ILE A 33 -12.40 22.96 28.20
CA ILE A 33 -12.76 23.61 29.42
C ILE A 33 -13.70 24.76 29.08
N ASN A 34 -14.87 24.78 29.71
CA ASN A 34 -15.85 25.83 29.52
C ASN A 34 -16.05 26.57 30.85
N PHE A 35 -15.84 27.87 30.84
CA PHE A 35 -16.19 28.77 31.93
C PHE A 35 -17.44 29.52 31.50
N TYR A 36 -18.49 29.37 32.28
CA TYR A 36 -19.78 30.06 31.96
C TYR A 36 -19.78 31.45 32.58
N SER A 37 -20.43 32.38 31.89
CA SER A 37 -20.67 33.75 32.41
C SER A 37 -21.43 33.73 33.74
N GLY A 38 -21.20 34.75 34.55
CA GLY A 38 -21.82 34.89 35.87
C GLY A 38 -20.80 34.88 37.03
N PRO A 39 -21.28 34.91 38.26
CA PRO A 39 -20.46 34.98 39.47
C PRO A 39 -19.89 33.56 39.77
N ASN A 40 -18.71 33.27 39.30
CA ASN A 40 -18.03 32.01 39.51
C ASN A 40 -16.68 32.27 40.22
N PHE A 41 -16.33 31.45 41.20
CA PHE A 41 -15.01 31.48 41.86
C PHE A 41 -14.57 32.85 42.42
N GLY A 42 -15.53 33.69 42.86
CA GLY A 42 -15.23 35.02 43.39
C GLY A 42 -14.95 36.10 42.32
N ILE A 43 -15.07 35.76 41.06
CA ILE A 43 -14.99 36.67 39.91
C ILE A 43 -16.31 36.63 39.11
N ASN A 44 -16.65 37.75 38.48
CA ASN A 44 -17.83 37.83 37.61
C ASN A 44 -17.41 37.84 36.16
N LEU A 45 -17.61 36.70 35.49
CA LEU A 45 -17.32 36.55 34.05
C LEU A 45 -18.44 37.20 33.22
N LEU A 46 -18.08 38.15 32.39
CA LEU A 46 -19.02 38.85 31.50
C LEU A 46 -19.50 38.01 30.34
N TYR A 47 -18.68 37.05 29.90
CA TYR A 47 -18.95 36.18 28.74
C TYR A 47 -18.53 34.75 29.04
N ASP A 48 -19.08 33.78 28.33
CA ASP A 48 -18.62 32.41 28.37
C ASP A 48 -17.25 32.31 27.73
N TYR A 49 -16.34 31.60 28.39
CA TYR A 49 -15.01 31.32 27.88
C TYR A 49 -14.87 29.84 27.60
N LYS A 50 -14.45 29.52 26.38
CA LYS A 50 -14.14 28.16 25.96
C LYS A 50 -12.68 28.04 25.60
N PHE A 51 -11.98 27.17 26.31
CA PHE A 51 -10.60 26.83 26.04
C PHE A 51 -10.50 25.37 25.64
N ARG A 52 -9.71 25.06 24.62
CA ARG A 52 -9.48 23.70 24.15
C ARG A 52 -8.01 23.51 23.87
N PHE A 53 -7.45 22.38 24.36
CA PHE A 53 -6.12 21.95 24.06
C PHE A 53 -6.09 20.43 23.86
N THR A 54 -5.05 19.93 23.20
CA THR A 54 -4.79 18.50 23.09
C THR A 54 -3.53 18.20 23.88
N THR A 55 -3.57 17.18 24.72
CA THR A 55 -2.41 16.74 25.50
C THR A 55 -1.32 16.22 24.59
N ALA A 56 -0.06 16.42 25.00
CA ALA A 56 1.08 15.88 24.28
C ALA A 56 1.04 14.35 24.27
N TYR A 57 1.62 13.76 23.22
CA TYR A 57 1.79 12.33 23.14
C TYR A 57 2.86 11.86 24.13
N ASP A 58 2.62 10.72 24.75
CA ASP A 58 3.63 10.03 25.52
C ASP A 58 4.69 9.44 24.58
N SER A 59 5.84 10.09 24.51
CA SER A 59 6.96 9.67 23.65
C SER A 59 7.82 8.55 24.25
N SER A 60 7.43 8.00 25.39
CA SER A 60 8.13 6.85 25.98
C SER A 60 7.95 5.60 25.11
N ASP A 61 8.95 4.72 25.16
CA ASP A 61 8.91 3.44 24.45
C ASP A 61 7.78 2.55 25.01
N LYS A 62 6.91 2.05 24.11
CA LYS A 62 5.81 1.13 24.45
C LYS A 62 6.27 -0.32 24.50
N PHE A 63 7.36 -0.63 23.82
CA PHE A 63 7.98 -1.95 23.79
C PHE A 63 9.47 -1.87 24.12
N PRO A 64 10.07 -2.93 24.69
CA PRO A 64 11.51 -3.01 24.88
C PRO A 64 12.25 -2.82 23.55
N ARG A 65 13.34 -2.04 23.58
CA ARG A 65 14.17 -1.87 22.38
C ARG A 65 14.90 -3.17 22.04
N ILE A 66 14.88 -3.51 20.77
CA ILE A 66 15.56 -4.64 20.16
C ILE A 66 16.50 -4.13 19.04
N PRO A 67 17.46 -4.94 18.58
CA PRO A 67 18.32 -4.60 17.44
C PRO A 67 17.49 -4.25 16.19
N ASP A 68 18.01 -3.36 15.35
CA ASP A 68 17.33 -2.88 14.16
C ASP A 68 16.95 -4.00 13.18
N ASP A 69 17.85 -4.98 13.00
CA ASP A 69 17.57 -6.12 12.12
C ASP A 69 16.48 -7.04 12.69
N GLU A 70 16.41 -7.19 14.01
CA GLU A 70 15.34 -7.95 14.68
C GLU A 70 13.99 -7.23 14.58
N LEU A 71 13.97 -5.90 14.73
CA LEU A 71 12.77 -5.11 14.52
C LEU A 71 12.30 -5.18 13.06
N PHE A 72 13.24 -5.08 12.12
CA PHE A 72 12.96 -5.18 10.69
C PHE A 72 12.30 -6.54 10.35
N GLU A 73 12.89 -7.64 10.79
CA GLU A 73 12.33 -8.98 10.58
C GLU A 73 10.97 -9.15 11.26
N LYS A 74 10.81 -8.64 12.47
CA LYS A 74 9.56 -8.69 13.22
C LYS A 74 8.41 -7.99 12.48
N VAL A 75 8.68 -6.80 11.94
CA VAL A 75 7.68 -6.03 11.18
C VAL A 75 7.33 -6.75 9.88
N GLN A 76 8.34 -7.19 9.13
CA GLN A 76 8.14 -7.90 7.87
C GLN A 76 7.37 -9.22 8.06
N LYS A 77 7.72 -10.00 9.09
CA LYS A 77 7.03 -11.25 9.42
C LYS A 77 5.58 -11.03 9.86
N ALA A 78 5.31 -9.99 10.63
CA ALA A 78 3.95 -9.69 11.05
C ALA A 78 3.06 -9.32 9.84
N ALA A 79 3.55 -8.48 8.92
CA ALA A 79 2.84 -8.14 7.69
C ALA A 79 2.67 -9.37 6.76
N PHE A 80 3.67 -10.27 6.69
CA PHE A 80 3.55 -11.56 6.00
C PHE A 80 2.38 -12.39 6.54
N GLY A 81 2.15 -12.39 7.86
CA GLY A 81 1.04 -13.10 8.50
C GLY A 81 -0.34 -12.72 7.93
N TYR A 82 -0.52 -11.49 7.45
CA TYR A 82 -1.75 -11.09 6.77
C TYR A 82 -2.02 -11.95 5.52
N PHE A 83 -1.01 -12.26 4.75
CA PHE A 83 -1.12 -13.06 3.52
C PHE A 83 -1.04 -14.57 3.76
N TRP A 84 -0.44 -14.99 4.88
CA TRP A 84 -0.29 -16.41 5.18
C TRP A 84 -1.40 -16.94 6.08
N ASP A 85 -1.65 -16.27 7.20
CA ASP A 85 -2.59 -16.74 8.22
C ASP A 85 -4.03 -16.26 7.93
N TYR A 86 -4.18 -15.04 7.41
CA TYR A 86 -5.49 -14.42 7.14
C TYR A 86 -5.96 -14.58 5.69
N ALA A 87 -5.16 -15.14 4.78
CA ALA A 87 -5.60 -15.46 3.43
C ALA A 87 -6.94 -16.21 3.42
N HIS A 88 -7.69 -16.07 2.33
CA HIS A 88 -8.96 -16.78 2.20
C HIS A 88 -8.74 -18.30 2.20
N PRO A 89 -9.40 -19.09 3.07
CA PRO A 89 -9.08 -20.51 3.30
C PRO A 89 -9.32 -21.38 2.07
N ASP A 90 -10.30 -21.07 1.22
CA ASP A 90 -10.64 -21.91 0.07
C ASP A 90 -9.73 -21.65 -1.12
N CYS A 91 -9.39 -20.38 -1.43
CA CYS A 91 -8.60 -20.03 -2.61
C CYS A 91 -7.13 -19.68 -2.32
N GLY A 92 -6.80 -19.26 -1.10
CA GLY A 92 -5.45 -18.81 -0.74
C GLY A 92 -5.11 -17.39 -1.16
N LEU A 93 -6.00 -16.68 -1.86
CA LEU A 93 -5.81 -15.26 -2.21
C LEU A 93 -5.95 -14.34 -1.00
N ALA A 94 -5.41 -13.13 -1.11
CA ALA A 94 -5.52 -12.12 -0.08
C ALA A 94 -6.97 -11.61 0.03
N ARG A 95 -7.53 -11.61 1.25
CA ARG A 95 -8.73 -10.83 1.53
C ARG A 95 -8.44 -9.36 1.33
N GLU A 96 -9.44 -8.61 0.82
CA GLU A 96 -9.27 -7.20 0.51
C GLU A 96 -8.81 -6.41 1.74
N ARG A 97 -9.51 -6.60 2.86
CA ARG A 97 -9.16 -6.03 4.17
C ARG A 97 -9.54 -6.94 5.31
N LEU A 98 -9.11 -6.56 6.52
CA LEU A 98 -9.57 -7.25 7.73
C LEU A 98 -11.10 -7.13 7.84
N GLY A 99 -11.77 -8.29 7.92
CA GLY A 99 -13.24 -8.37 8.02
C GLY A 99 -13.98 -8.40 6.69
N SER A 100 -13.30 -8.40 5.53
CA SER A 100 -13.95 -8.43 4.20
C SER A 100 -14.62 -9.78 3.84
N GLY A 101 -14.58 -10.76 4.73
CA GLY A 101 -15.25 -12.06 4.56
C GLY A 101 -14.71 -12.83 3.37
N ASP A 102 -15.57 -13.11 2.38
CA ASP A 102 -15.19 -13.86 1.17
C ASP A 102 -14.69 -12.96 0.04
N THR A 103 -14.62 -11.64 0.23
CA THR A 103 -14.06 -10.72 -0.76
C THR A 103 -12.53 -10.79 -0.77
N VAL A 104 -11.98 -11.22 -1.91
CA VAL A 104 -10.53 -11.21 -2.18
C VAL A 104 -10.22 -10.22 -3.30
N THR A 105 -9.05 -9.60 -3.25
CA THR A 105 -8.62 -8.60 -4.22
C THR A 105 -7.62 -9.17 -5.21
N SER A 106 -7.68 -8.76 -6.46
CA SER A 106 -6.79 -9.26 -7.52
C SER A 106 -5.37 -8.71 -7.36
N GLY A 107 -5.20 -7.40 -7.35
CA GLY A 107 -3.87 -6.77 -7.26
C GLY A 107 -3.20 -7.02 -5.91
N GLY A 108 -3.91 -6.81 -4.80
CA GLY A 108 -3.37 -7.13 -3.47
C GLY A 108 -3.01 -8.60 -3.31
N SER A 109 -3.67 -9.52 -4.02
CA SER A 109 -3.27 -10.94 -4.08
C SER A 109 -1.98 -11.13 -4.89
N GLY A 110 -1.74 -10.33 -5.94
CA GLY A 110 -0.47 -10.33 -6.66
C GLY A 110 0.70 -9.97 -5.74
N PHE A 111 0.50 -8.94 -4.91
CA PHE A 111 1.48 -8.55 -3.88
C PHE A 111 1.65 -9.65 -2.83
N GLY A 112 0.54 -10.25 -2.37
CA GLY A 112 0.54 -11.36 -1.42
C GLY A 112 1.26 -12.60 -1.94
N ILE A 113 1.13 -12.93 -3.22
CA ILE A 113 1.85 -14.02 -3.89
C ILE A 113 3.37 -13.82 -3.77
N MET A 114 3.85 -12.58 -3.96
CA MET A 114 5.28 -12.26 -3.82
C MET A 114 5.80 -12.40 -2.38
N THR A 115 4.94 -12.41 -1.37
CA THR A 115 5.36 -12.63 0.02
C THR A 115 5.70 -14.10 0.32
N ILE A 116 5.22 -15.05 -0.49
CA ILE A 116 5.47 -16.49 -0.28
C ILE A 116 6.95 -16.84 -0.40
N PRO A 117 7.69 -16.42 -1.46
CA PRO A 117 9.13 -16.56 -1.52
C PRO A 117 9.84 -15.96 -0.29
N VAL A 118 9.42 -14.78 0.15
CA VAL A 118 10.00 -14.14 1.34
C VAL A 118 9.86 -15.03 2.57
N GLY A 119 8.66 -15.53 2.83
CA GLY A 119 8.41 -16.44 3.95
C GLY A 119 9.25 -17.72 3.90
N ILE A 120 9.55 -18.24 2.70
CA ILE A 120 10.40 -19.42 2.51
C ILE A 120 11.87 -19.07 2.79
N GLU A 121 12.41 -18.00 2.23
CA GLU A 121 13.81 -17.58 2.41
C GLU A 121 14.14 -17.25 3.87
N HIS A 122 13.19 -16.68 4.61
CA HIS A 122 13.30 -16.43 6.05
C HIS A 122 13.02 -17.66 6.92
N GLY A 123 12.59 -18.80 6.34
CA GLY A 123 12.26 -20.00 7.10
C GLY A 123 10.99 -19.88 7.96
N TRP A 124 10.11 -18.92 7.68
CA TRP A 124 8.82 -18.79 8.36
C TRP A 124 7.84 -19.87 7.91
N ILE A 125 7.98 -20.32 6.69
CA ILE A 125 7.29 -21.46 6.09
C ILE A 125 8.29 -22.32 5.32
N SER A 126 7.98 -23.59 5.13
CA SER A 126 8.77 -24.46 4.26
C SER A 126 8.48 -24.20 2.77
N ARG A 127 9.41 -24.58 1.89
CA ARG A 127 9.21 -24.52 0.44
C ARG A 127 8.00 -25.35 0.00
N GLU A 128 7.78 -26.51 0.65
CA GLU A 128 6.64 -27.38 0.35
C GLU A 128 5.32 -26.69 0.68
N GLU A 129 5.17 -26.08 1.86
CA GLU A 129 3.98 -25.33 2.24
C GLU A 129 3.72 -24.17 1.29
N GLY A 130 4.77 -23.41 0.93
CA GLY A 130 4.68 -22.32 -0.04
C GLY A 130 4.24 -22.81 -1.43
N ALA A 131 4.81 -23.91 -1.92
CA ALA A 131 4.43 -24.51 -3.20
C ALA A 131 2.98 -25.00 -3.20
N GLN A 132 2.53 -25.63 -2.13
CA GLN A 132 1.13 -26.08 -2.01
C GLN A 132 0.15 -24.89 -1.97
N ARG A 133 0.50 -23.82 -1.28
CA ARG A 133 -0.30 -22.58 -1.28
C ARG A 133 -0.37 -21.99 -2.67
N MET A 134 0.77 -21.88 -3.38
CA MET A 134 0.80 -21.37 -4.75
C MET A 134 0.00 -22.23 -5.71
N LEU A 135 0.12 -23.55 -5.63
CA LEU A 135 -0.68 -24.45 -6.47
C LEU A 135 -2.18 -24.26 -6.26
N LYS A 136 -2.61 -24.11 -5.01
CA LYS A 136 -4.00 -23.79 -4.66
C LYS A 136 -4.46 -22.48 -5.32
N ILE A 137 -3.67 -21.42 -5.21
CA ILE A 137 -3.95 -20.12 -5.81
C ILE A 137 -4.07 -20.23 -7.33
N VAL A 138 -3.09 -20.86 -7.99
CA VAL A 138 -3.08 -21.02 -9.45
C VAL A 138 -4.30 -21.80 -9.94
N ARG A 139 -4.66 -22.91 -9.29
CA ARG A 139 -5.84 -23.69 -9.63
C ARG A 139 -7.14 -22.90 -9.49
N PHE A 140 -7.26 -22.11 -8.42
CA PHE A 140 -8.40 -21.23 -8.25
C PHE A 140 -8.49 -20.17 -9.34
N LEU A 141 -7.39 -19.50 -9.67
CA LEU A 141 -7.33 -18.46 -10.72
C LEU A 141 -7.66 -19.01 -12.09
N LEU A 142 -7.25 -20.25 -12.41
CA LEU A 142 -7.61 -20.92 -13.68
C LEU A 142 -9.12 -21.16 -13.81
N GLY A 143 -9.84 -21.35 -12.69
CA GLY A 143 -11.29 -21.54 -12.65
C GLY A 143 -12.10 -20.27 -12.36
N SER A 144 -11.46 -19.17 -12.03
CA SER A 144 -12.15 -17.93 -11.67
C SER A 144 -12.65 -17.15 -12.89
N GLU A 145 -13.61 -16.27 -12.65
CA GLU A 145 -14.19 -15.44 -13.68
C GLU A 145 -13.19 -14.40 -14.19
N ARG A 146 -13.08 -14.30 -15.51
CA ARG A 146 -12.23 -13.35 -16.22
C ARG A 146 -12.98 -12.78 -17.41
N PHE A 147 -12.67 -11.54 -17.75
CA PHE A 147 -13.26 -10.84 -18.89
C PHE A 147 -12.13 -10.42 -19.84
N HIS A 148 -12.10 -11.01 -21.03
CA HIS A 148 -10.97 -10.85 -21.95
C HIS A 148 -9.62 -11.20 -21.28
N GLY A 149 -9.65 -12.25 -20.45
CA GLY A 149 -8.49 -12.72 -19.70
C GLY A 149 -8.10 -11.90 -18.48
N ALA A 150 -8.66 -10.70 -18.28
CA ALA A 150 -8.42 -9.87 -17.09
C ALA A 150 -9.39 -10.21 -15.96
N TRP A 151 -8.90 -10.14 -14.72
CA TRP A 151 -9.72 -10.32 -13.53
C TRP A 151 -10.46 -9.03 -13.15
N PRO A 152 -11.58 -9.15 -12.42
CA PRO A 152 -12.20 -8.00 -11.77
C PRO A 152 -11.34 -7.52 -10.60
N HIS A 153 -11.62 -6.33 -10.11
CA HIS A 153 -10.98 -5.77 -8.92
C HIS A 153 -11.12 -6.73 -7.72
N TRP A 154 -12.34 -7.23 -7.50
CA TRP A 154 -12.66 -8.17 -6.44
C TRP A 154 -13.28 -9.46 -6.96
N LEU A 155 -12.91 -10.55 -6.33
CA LEU A 155 -13.48 -11.90 -6.52
C LEU A 155 -14.11 -12.40 -5.22
N ASN A 156 -15.12 -13.25 -5.35
CA ASN A 156 -15.56 -14.08 -4.25
C ASN A 156 -14.61 -15.28 -4.09
N GLY A 157 -13.93 -15.37 -2.96
CA GLY A 157 -12.90 -16.37 -2.70
C GLY A 157 -13.38 -17.83 -2.63
N LYS A 158 -14.71 -18.05 -2.54
CA LYS A 158 -15.30 -19.40 -2.60
C LYS A 158 -15.69 -19.81 -4.01
N THR A 159 -16.29 -18.86 -4.76
CA THR A 159 -16.91 -19.18 -6.05
C THR A 159 -16.10 -18.76 -7.25
N GLY A 160 -15.09 -17.91 -7.07
CA GLY A 160 -14.33 -17.32 -8.16
C GLY A 160 -15.10 -16.30 -9.02
N LYS A 161 -16.30 -15.88 -8.60
CA LYS A 161 -17.13 -14.92 -9.31
C LYS A 161 -16.72 -13.49 -9.01
N ALA A 162 -16.90 -12.60 -9.99
CA ALA A 162 -16.70 -11.18 -9.79
C ALA A 162 -17.61 -10.61 -8.69
N ILE A 163 -17.03 -9.76 -7.85
CA ILE A 163 -17.76 -8.88 -6.92
C ILE A 163 -17.56 -7.46 -7.46
N PRO A 164 -18.64 -6.73 -7.81
CA PRO A 164 -18.52 -5.37 -8.31
C PRO A 164 -17.82 -4.45 -7.31
N PHE A 165 -16.78 -3.74 -7.75
CA PHE A 165 -16.16 -2.67 -6.99
C PHE A 165 -17.02 -1.40 -7.00
N GLY A 166 -17.72 -1.18 -8.12
CA GLY A 166 -18.66 -0.10 -8.32
C GLY A 166 -19.70 -0.45 -9.37
N ALA A 167 -20.71 0.38 -9.54
CA ALA A 167 -21.87 0.10 -10.42
C ALA A 167 -21.47 -0.22 -11.88
N LYS A 168 -20.37 0.38 -12.37
CA LYS A 168 -19.86 0.14 -13.73
C LYS A 168 -18.48 -0.54 -13.73
N ASP A 169 -17.99 -0.87 -12.55
CA ASP A 169 -16.75 -1.60 -12.30
C ASP A 169 -17.13 -2.98 -11.75
N ASP A 170 -17.76 -3.76 -12.63
CA ASP A 170 -18.31 -5.08 -12.37
C ASP A 170 -17.74 -6.17 -13.31
N GLY A 171 -16.62 -5.85 -13.95
CA GLY A 171 -15.98 -6.70 -14.93
C GLY A 171 -14.44 -6.64 -14.84
N ALA A 172 -13.78 -6.50 -15.97
CA ALA A 172 -12.32 -6.47 -16.04
C ALA A 172 -11.73 -5.21 -15.41
N ASP A 173 -10.71 -5.39 -14.56
CA ASP A 173 -9.76 -4.36 -14.13
C ASP A 173 -8.37 -4.73 -14.63
N LEU A 174 -7.86 -3.98 -15.63
CA LEU A 174 -6.58 -4.29 -16.27
C LEU A 174 -5.39 -3.98 -15.37
N VAL A 175 -5.50 -3.00 -14.49
CA VAL A 175 -4.41 -2.58 -13.59
C VAL A 175 -4.25 -3.58 -12.45
N GLU A 176 -5.36 -3.96 -11.80
CA GLU A 176 -5.35 -5.01 -10.80
C GLU A 176 -4.86 -6.35 -11.38
N THR A 177 -5.26 -6.64 -12.63
CA THR A 177 -4.75 -7.79 -13.39
C THR A 177 -3.24 -7.70 -13.59
N ALA A 178 -2.71 -6.52 -13.91
CA ALA A 178 -1.26 -6.33 -14.08
C ALA A 178 -0.49 -6.61 -12.79
N PHE A 179 -0.97 -6.14 -11.65
CA PHE A 179 -0.37 -6.43 -10.34
C PHE A 179 -0.42 -7.93 -10.00
N LEU A 180 -1.52 -8.60 -10.33
CA LEU A 180 -1.62 -10.05 -10.14
C LEU A 180 -0.63 -10.81 -11.03
N ILE A 181 -0.52 -10.45 -12.30
CA ILE A 181 0.42 -11.07 -13.26
C ILE A 181 1.88 -10.78 -12.86
N GLU A 182 2.20 -9.56 -12.37
CA GLU A 182 3.53 -9.24 -11.86
C GLU A 182 3.94 -10.21 -10.75
N GLY A 183 3.07 -10.44 -9.77
CA GLY A 183 3.30 -11.42 -8.71
C GLY A 183 3.44 -12.85 -9.21
N LEU A 184 2.57 -13.28 -10.12
CA LEU A 184 2.63 -14.62 -10.71
C LEU A 184 3.92 -14.87 -11.50
N LEU A 185 4.38 -13.90 -12.30
CA LEU A 185 5.63 -14.01 -13.05
C LEU A 185 6.86 -14.04 -12.14
N ALA A 186 6.89 -13.22 -11.08
CA ALA A 186 7.96 -13.27 -10.10
C ALA A 186 8.06 -14.66 -9.46
N VAL A 187 6.93 -15.22 -9.02
CA VAL A 187 6.88 -16.53 -8.35
C VAL A 187 7.15 -17.70 -9.32
N LYS A 188 6.80 -17.57 -10.60
CA LYS A 188 7.16 -18.55 -11.66
C LYS A 188 8.67 -18.80 -11.68
N HIS A 189 9.46 -17.75 -11.50
CA HIS A 189 10.93 -17.82 -11.51
C HIS A 189 11.54 -18.19 -10.14
N TYR A 190 10.74 -18.21 -9.07
CA TYR A 190 11.15 -18.73 -7.78
C TYR A 190 10.95 -20.26 -7.68
N PHE A 191 9.80 -20.78 -8.11
CA PHE A 191 9.49 -22.22 -8.09
C PHE A 191 9.98 -22.92 -9.35
N THR A 192 11.29 -23.17 -9.43
CA THR A 192 11.97 -23.75 -10.60
C THR A 192 12.26 -25.25 -10.51
N GLY A 193 11.82 -25.90 -9.43
CA GLY A 193 12.03 -27.34 -9.22
C GLY A 193 11.32 -28.20 -10.26
N SER A 194 11.85 -29.42 -10.48
CA SER A 194 11.33 -30.39 -11.46
C SER A 194 10.21 -31.30 -10.91
N ASN A 195 9.82 -31.12 -9.64
CA ASN A 195 8.71 -31.86 -9.06
C ASN A 195 7.36 -31.49 -9.69
N ALA A 196 6.36 -32.35 -9.54
CA ALA A 196 5.05 -32.19 -10.16
C ALA A 196 4.35 -30.87 -9.72
N THR A 197 4.43 -30.52 -8.44
CA THR A 197 3.80 -29.33 -7.85
C THR A 197 4.34 -28.05 -8.51
N GLU A 198 5.67 -27.86 -8.49
CA GLU A 198 6.27 -26.66 -9.07
C GLU A 198 6.14 -26.60 -10.61
N THR A 199 6.12 -27.75 -11.27
CA THR A 199 5.86 -27.83 -12.70
C THR A 199 4.42 -27.40 -13.04
N GLU A 200 3.43 -27.83 -12.26
CA GLU A 200 2.03 -27.44 -12.46
C GLU A 200 1.84 -25.94 -12.15
N ILE A 201 2.49 -25.39 -11.13
CA ILE A 201 2.48 -23.94 -10.83
C ILE A 201 2.95 -23.17 -12.07
N ARG A 202 4.12 -23.47 -12.62
CA ARG A 202 4.68 -22.77 -13.79
C ARG A 202 3.78 -22.89 -15.02
N SER A 203 3.25 -24.08 -15.29
CA SER A 203 2.34 -24.32 -16.41
C SER A 203 1.02 -23.55 -16.27
N GLY A 204 0.44 -23.53 -15.06
CA GLY A 204 -0.76 -22.77 -14.78
C GLY A 204 -0.54 -21.27 -14.89
N ILE A 205 0.57 -20.74 -14.34
CA ILE A 205 0.93 -19.32 -14.49
C ILE A 205 1.10 -18.96 -15.97
N LYS A 206 1.76 -19.80 -16.76
CA LYS A 206 1.90 -19.58 -18.20
C LYS A 206 0.53 -19.46 -18.88
N THR A 207 -0.40 -20.36 -18.59
CA THR A 207 -1.76 -20.31 -19.14
C THR A 207 -2.50 -19.04 -18.76
N LEU A 208 -2.39 -18.60 -17.49
CA LEU A 208 -3.00 -17.37 -17.01
C LEU A 208 -2.41 -16.14 -17.68
N TRP A 209 -1.08 -16.08 -17.81
CA TRP A 209 -0.34 -15.00 -18.46
C TRP A 209 -0.68 -14.84 -19.93
N GLU A 210 -0.60 -15.94 -20.69
CA GLU A 210 -0.88 -15.97 -22.13
C GLU A 210 -2.36 -15.68 -22.45
N GLY A 211 -3.25 -15.85 -21.47
CA GLY A 211 -4.68 -15.66 -21.63
C GLY A 211 -5.18 -14.23 -21.47
N VAL A 212 -4.35 -13.27 -21.08
CA VAL A 212 -4.77 -11.86 -20.94
C VAL A 212 -4.77 -11.17 -22.30
N GLU A 213 -5.92 -10.73 -22.77
CA GLU A 213 -6.11 -10.07 -24.08
C GLU A 213 -5.76 -8.57 -23.99
N TRP A 214 -4.50 -8.21 -23.73
CA TRP A 214 -4.04 -6.83 -23.53
C TRP A 214 -4.48 -5.87 -24.66
N THR A 215 -4.45 -6.33 -25.92
CA THR A 215 -4.87 -5.52 -27.06
C THR A 215 -6.36 -5.22 -27.09
N TRP A 216 -7.21 -6.03 -26.41
CA TRP A 216 -8.62 -5.71 -26.25
C TRP A 216 -8.80 -4.36 -25.56
N PHE A 217 -7.97 -4.09 -24.57
CA PHE A 217 -8.03 -2.87 -23.75
C PHE A 217 -7.52 -1.62 -24.48
N GLN A 218 -7.08 -1.74 -25.74
CA GLN A 218 -6.89 -0.60 -26.65
C GLN A 218 -8.23 -0.07 -27.21
N ARG A 219 -9.34 -0.69 -26.91
CA ARG A 219 -10.70 -0.28 -27.33
C ARG A 219 -10.76 0.02 -28.85
N GLY A 220 -10.54 -0.99 -29.65
CA GLY A 220 -10.55 -0.88 -31.12
C GLY A 220 -9.25 -0.31 -31.72
N GLY A 221 -8.09 -0.60 -31.09
CA GLY A 221 -6.78 -0.28 -31.63
C GLY A 221 -6.31 1.16 -31.38
N GLN A 222 -6.84 1.85 -30.36
CA GLN A 222 -6.34 3.16 -29.94
C GLN A 222 -4.94 3.04 -29.35
N ASN A 223 -4.13 4.11 -29.44
CA ASN A 223 -2.79 4.16 -28.87
C ASN A 223 -2.83 4.48 -27.35
N VAL A 224 -3.66 3.77 -26.61
CA VAL A 224 -3.81 3.90 -25.15
C VAL A 224 -4.51 2.67 -24.61
N LEU A 225 -4.18 2.26 -23.38
CA LEU A 225 -4.90 1.23 -22.65
C LEU A 225 -6.02 1.85 -21.81
N TYR A 226 -7.12 1.12 -21.67
CA TYR A 226 -8.25 1.45 -20.81
C TYR A 226 -8.24 0.57 -19.57
N TRP A 227 -8.61 1.14 -18.43
CA TRP A 227 -8.53 0.49 -17.13
C TRP A 227 -9.60 -0.59 -16.95
N HIS A 228 -10.86 -0.24 -17.27
CA HIS A 228 -12.02 -1.07 -16.96
C HIS A 228 -12.81 -1.46 -18.21
N TRP A 229 -13.33 -2.67 -18.20
CA TRP A 229 -14.37 -3.10 -19.13
C TRP A 229 -15.46 -3.87 -18.36
N SER A 230 -16.71 -3.50 -18.57
CA SER A 230 -17.88 -4.11 -17.92
C SER A 230 -18.64 -5.01 -18.91
N PRO A 231 -19.05 -6.22 -18.50
CA PRO A 231 -19.93 -7.05 -19.32
C PRO A 231 -21.34 -6.44 -19.48
N ASN A 232 -21.76 -5.56 -18.56
CA ASN A 232 -23.07 -4.93 -18.57
C ASN A 232 -23.09 -3.52 -19.16
N TYR A 233 -21.97 -2.78 -19.03
CA TYR A 233 -21.87 -1.37 -19.42
C TYR A 233 -20.76 -1.10 -20.45
N GLY A 234 -20.03 -2.14 -20.90
CA GLY A 234 -18.95 -2.01 -21.87
C GLY A 234 -17.86 -1.05 -21.38
N TRP A 235 -17.60 -0.01 -22.15
CA TRP A 235 -16.56 0.98 -21.88
C TRP A 235 -17.05 2.25 -21.17
N ASP A 236 -18.17 2.21 -20.46
CA ASP A 236 -18.83 3.40 -19.87
C ASP A 236 -17.98 4.11 -18.82
N MET A 237 -17.08 3.39 -18.10
CA MET A 237 -16.09 4.01 -17.20
C MET A 237 -15.13 4.95 -17.96
N ASN A 238 -14.83 4.64 -19.22
CA ASN A 238 -14.03 5.44 -20.14
C ASN A 238 -12.70 5.95 -19.55
N MET A 239 -12.13 5.21 -18.62
CA MET A 239 -10.91 5.59 -17.91
C MET A 239 -9.67 5.11 -18.67
N LYS A 240 -8.93 6.06 -19.23
CA LYS A 240 -7.65 5.79 -19.90
C LYS A 240 -6.54 5.69 -18.87
N ILE A 241 -5.69 4.68 -19.01
CA ILE A 241 -4.46 4.56 -18.21
C ILE A 241 -3.44 5.51 -18.81
N ARG A 242 -3.14 6.60 -18.10
CA ARG A 242 -2.21 7.64 -18.57
C ARG A 242 -1.33 8.13 -17.44
N SER A 243 -0.10 8.37 -17.79
CA SER A 243 0.92 9.21 -17.15
C SER A 243 1.19 9.02 -15.65
N TRP A 244 2.38 8.48 -15.39
CA TRP A 244 3.15 8.65 -14.17
C TRP A 244 2.37 8.40 -12.87
N ASN A 245 1.70 7.26 -12.83
CA ASN A 245 1.01 6.70 -11.68
C ASN A 245 1.51 5.26 -11.43
N GLU A 246 0.77 4.48 -10.66
CA GLU A 246 1.07 3.08 -10.33
C GLU A 246 1.08 2.12 -11.52
N CYS A 247 0.56 2.53 -12.67
CA CYS A 247 0.21 1.63 -13.78
C CYS A 247 1.34 1.38 -14.79
N LEU A 248 2.60 1.76 -14.53
CA LEU A 248 3.70 1.50 -15.48
C LEU A 248 3.80 0.03 -15.83
N ILE A 249 3.67 -0.85 -14.85
CA ILE A 249 3.74 -2.31 -15.04
C ILE A 249 2.68 -2.81 -16.02
N THR A 250 1.51 -2.19 -16.08
CA THR A 250 0.43 -2.55 -17.02
C THR A 250 0.89 -2.42 -18.47
N TYR A 251 1.58 -1.33 -18.81
CA TYR A 251 2.12 -1.13 -20.14
C TYR A 251 3.31 -2.04 -20.44
N ILE A 252 4.18 -2.28 -19.47
CA ILE A 252 5.31 -3.20 -19.61
C ILE A 252 4.79 -4.60 -19.90
N LEU A 253 3.87 -5.13 -19.09
CA LEU A 253 3.28 -6.44 -19.27
C LEU A 253 2.50 -6.53 -20.59
N ALA A 254 1.72 -5.52 -20.94
CA ALA A 254 1.01 -5.50 -22.21
C ALA A 254 1.97 -5.55 -23.42
N ALA A 255 3.14 -4.90 -23.35
CA ALA A 255 4.15 -4.98 -24.39
C ALA A 255 4.90 -6.34 -24.40
N SER A 256 5.00 -6.97 -23.23
CA SER A 256 5.68 -8.25 -23.00
C SER A 256 4.84 -9.46 -23.39
N SER A 257 3.53 -9.31 -23.54
CA SER A 257 2.61 -10.42 -23.80
C SER A 257 3.05 -11.22 -25.03
N PRO A 258 3.19 -12.56 -24.91
CA PRO A 258 3.54 -13.40 -26.06
C PRO A 258 2.38 -13.61 -27.03
N THR A 259 1.15 -13.33 -26.63
CA THR A 259 -0.09 -13.57 -27.38
C THR A 259 -0.77 -12.31 -27.90
N TYR A 260 -0.88 -11.28 -27.06
CA TYR A 260 -1.61 -10.04 -27.36
C TYR A 260 -0.78 -8.78 -27.08
N PRO A 261 0.44 -8.66 -27.67
CA PRO A 261 1.35 -7.59 -27.34
C PRO A 261 0.96 -6.25 -27.94
N ILE A 262 1.00 -5.19 -27.14
CA ILE A 262 0.88 -3.81 -27.64
C ILE A 262 2.18 -3.36 -28.33
N THR A 263 2.09 -2.30 -29.15
CA THR A 263 3.24 -1.67 -29.77
C THR A 263 3.89 -0.62 -28.87
N LYS A 264 5.14 -0.23 -29.17
CA LYS A 264 5.82 0.88 -28.51
C LYS A 264 5.02 2.20 -28.63
N GLN A 265 4.34 2.42 -29.76
CA GLN A 265 3.52 3.61 -29.96
C GLN A 265 2.40 3.74 -28.92
N VAL A 266 1.80 2.63 -28.49
CA VAL A 266 0.77 2.62 -27.43
C VAL A 266 1.38 3.08 -26.11
N TYR A 267 2.62 2.70 -25.81
CA TYR A 267 3.35 3.18 -24.64
C TYR A 267 3.67 4.68 -24.75
N ASP A 268 4.27 5.10 -25.87
CA ASP A 268 4.71 6.49 -26.04
C ASP A 268 3.55 7.50 -26.02
N GLU A 269 2.42 7.17 -26.67
CA GLU A 269 1.26 8.04 -26.75
C GLU A 269 0.27 7.84 -25.60
N GLY A 270 0.10 6.60 -25.14
CA GLY A 270 -0.85 6.23 -24.10
C GLY A 270 -0.31 6.51 -22.70
N TRP A 271 0.75 5.82 -22.31
CA TRP A 271 1.35 5.99 -20.99
C TRP A 271 1.97 7.36 -20.80
N LYS A 272 3.00 7.66 -21.55
CA LYS A 272 3.73 8.92 -21.41
C LYS A 272 2.85 10.12 -21.76
N GLY A 273 2.16 10.11 -22.90
CA GLY A 273 1.38 11.23 -23.38
C GLY A 273 2.16 12.54 -23.35
N THR A 274 1.49 13.65 -22.98
CA THR A 274 2.09 14.98 -22.84
C THR A 274 2.39 15.38 -21.40
N ASN A 275 2.10 14.50 -20.43
CA ASN A 275 2.19 14.84 -19.00
C ASN A 275 3.63 14.81 -18.49
N THR A 276 3.91 15.66 -17.51
CA THR A 276 5.16 15.65 -16.75
C THR A 276 4.96 14.92 -15.43
N TYR A 277 6.05 14.35 -14.90
CA TYR A 277 6.02 13.67 -13.61
C TYR A 277 5.72 14.65 -12.47
N ASN A 278 4.79 14.28 -11.59
CA ASN A 278 4.45 15.07 -10.42
C ASN A 278 4.95 14.39 -9.15
N TYR A 279 6.03 14.90 -8.58
CA TYR A 279 6.64 14.40 -7.34
C TYR A 279 5.79 14.58 -6.08
N LYS A 280 4.65 15.26 -6.18
CA LYS A 280 3.69 15.47 -5.07
C LYS A 280 2.50 14.53 -5.13
N ASN A 281 2.59 13.46 -5.91
CA ASN A 281 1.60 12.39 -5.93
C ASN A 281 1.76 11.45 -4.72
N PRO A 282 0.78 10.56 -4.43
CA PRO A 282 0.86 9.55 -3.37
C PRO A 282 2.04 8.59 -3.57
N LEU A 283 2.60 8.06 -2.47
CA LEU A 283 3.79 7.19 -2.56
C LEU A 283 3.51 5.81 -3.15
N PHE A 284 2.29 5.30 -3.15
CA PHE A 284 2.03 4.02 -3.82
C PHE A 284 2.37 4.04 -5.32
N PHE A 285 2.43 5.22 -5.96
CA PHE A 285 2.91 5.38 -7.34
C PHE A 285 4.36 4.95 -7.54
N VAL A 286 5.16 4.97 -6.48
CA VAL A 286 6.57 4.56 -6.54
C VAL A 286 6.80 3.13 -6.03
N HIS A 287 5.74 2.45 -5.59
CA HIS A 287 5.84 1.11 -5.03
C HIS A 287 5.27 0.04 -5.97
N TYR A 288 3.99 0.16 -6.36
CA TYR A 288 3.23 -0.97 -6.91
C TYR A 288 3.82 -1.55 -8.18
N SER A 289 4.16 -0.74 -9.19
CA SER A 289 4.83 -1.23 -10.40
C SER A 289 6.27 -1.73 -10.16
N TYR A 290 6.86 -1.43 -9.01
CA TYR A 290 8.26 -1.75 -8.72
C TYR A 290 8.41 -2.82 -7.64
N LEU A 291 7.36 -3.56 -7.35
CA LEU A 291 7.45 -4.72 -6.47
C LEU A 291 8.24 -5.86 -7.14
N GLY A 292 8.00 -6.10 -8.42
CA GLY A 292 8.77 -7.04 -9.25
C GLY A 292 9.74 -6.36 -10.21
N LEU A 293 9.36 -5.21 -10.77
CA LEU A 293 10.21 -4.47 -11.70
C LEU A 293 11.35 -3.76 -10.97
N ASP A 294 12.59 -4.19 -11.20
CA ASP A 294 13.78 -3.58 -10.58
C ASP A 294 14.04 -2.17 -11.15
N PRO A 295 13.88 -1.11 -10.35
CA PRO A 295 14.12 0.25 -10.83
C PRO A 295 15.59 0.62 -10.90
N ARG A 296 16.49 -0.16 -10.28
CA ARG A 296 17.92 0.13 -10.26
C ARG A 296 18.47 0.03 -11.69
N LYS A 297 19.10 1.10 -12.17
CA LYS A 297 19.59 1.24 -13.56
C LYS A 297 18.47 1.19 -14.62
N LEU A 298 17.20 1.12 -14.27
CA LEU A 298 16.09 1.11 -15.23
C LEU A 298 15.90 2.49 -15.84
N LYS A 299 16.05 2.59 -17.15
CA LYS A 299 15.90 3.83 -17.91
C LYS A 299 15.12 3.59 -19.19
N ASP A 300 14.36 4.57 -19.58
CA ASP A 300 13.72 4.66 -20.87
C ASP A 300 14.00 6.02 -21.53
N ALA A 301 13.29 6.36 -22.61
CA ALA A 301 13.43 7.65 -23.29
C ALA A 301 12.96 8.84 -22.42
N TYR A 302 12.27 8.60 -21.32
CA TYR A 302 11.54 9.62 -20.57
C TYR A 302 12.05 9.81 -19.15
N ALA A 303 12.69 8.80 -18.54
CA ALA A 303 13.13 8.82 -17.16
C ALA A 303 14.34 7.91 -16.88
N ASP A 304 15.16 8.32 -15.93
CA ASP A 304 15.91 7.44 -15.04
C ASP A 304 14.98 7.11 -13.88
N HIS A 305 14.45 5.87 -13.88
CA HIS A 305 13.41 5.48 -12.92
C HIS A 305 13.91 5.50 -11.49
N TRP A 306 15.14 5.04 -11.23
CA TRP A 306 15.71 5.07 -9.89
C TRP A 306 15.80 6.48 -9.32
N GLU A 307 16.38 7.40 -10.10
CA GLU A 307 16.51 8.80 -9.69
C GLU A 307 15.14 9.45 -9.45
N GLN A 308 14.18 9.17 -10.35
CA GLN A 308 12.82 9.69 -10.26
C GLN A 308 12.10 9.21 -8.99
N LEU A 309 12.21 7.92 -8.65
CA LEU A 309 11.56 7.33 -7.46
C LEU A 309 12.19 7.85 -6.18
N CYS A 310 13.52 7.86 -6.08
CA CYS A 310 14.23 8.44 -4.93
C CYS A 310 13.83 9.90 -4.70
N ARG A 311 13.73 10.71 -5.76
CA ARG A 311 13.29 12.10 -5.66
C ARG A 311 11.83 12.22 -5.20
N HIS A 312 10.95 11.34 -5.66
CA HIS A 312 9.54 11.34 -5.26
C HIS A 312 9.40 11.04 -3.75
N VAL A 313 10.05 9.99 -3.27
CA VAL A 313 10.07 9.63 -1.84
C VAL A 313 10.63 10.80 -1.02
N ARG A 314 11.75 11.37 -1.43
CA ARG A 314 12.34 12.54 -0.78
C ARG A 314 11.37 13.74 -0.73
N THR A 315 10.64 14.02 -1.80
CA THR A 315 9.66 15.12 -1.84
C THR A 315 8.53 14.91 -0.83
N ASN A 316 8.05 13.68 -0.66
CA ASN A 316 7.02 13.34 0.33
C ASN A 316 7.56 13.48 1.75
N TYR A 317 8.75 12.95 2.02
CA TYR A 317 9.46 13.07 3.30
C TYR A 317 9.68 14.54 3.67
N GLU A 318 10.30 15.34 2.79
CA GLU A 318 10.59 16.75 3.03
C GLU A 318 9.31 17.56 3.24
N TYR A 319 8.22 17.22 2.54
CA TYR A 319 6.92 17.84 2.78
C TYR A 319 6.44 17.58 4.22
N CYS A 320 6.51 16.35 4.69
CA CYS A 320 6.10 16.02 6.06
C CYS A 320 6.98 16.73 7.09
N VAL A 321 8.31 16.67 6.92
CA VAL A 321 9.27 17.30 7.87
C VAL A 321 9.08 18.82 7.97
N ASN A 322 8.79 19.48 6.85
CA ASN A 322 8.64 20.93 6.79
C ASN A 322 7.18 21.41 6.96
N SER A 323 6.24 20.52 7.21
CA SER A 323 4.82 20.84 7.33
C SER A 323 4.55 21.70 8.55
N THR A 324 3.87 22.83 8.35
CA THR A 324 3.39 23.72 9.41
C THR A 324 1.92 23.51 9.77
N ALA A 325 1.29 22.48 9.22
CA ALA A 325 -0.15 22.21 9.40
C ALA A 325 -0.54 21.68 10.81
N GLY A 326 0.47 21.37 11.65
CA GLY A 326 0.24 20.87 13.01
C GLY A 326 -0.38 19.47 13.03
N TYR A 327 -0.02 18.62 12.08
CA TYR A 327 -0.50 17.23 11.98
C TYR A 327 0.33 16.25 12.83
N GLY A 328 1.44 16.70 13.42
CA GLY A 328 2.35 15.84 14.19
C GLY A 328 3.42 15.15 13.32
N TYR A 329 3.59 15.62 12.08
CA TYR A 329 4.63 15.11 11.19
C TYR A 329 6.03 15.52 11.67
N SER A 330 7.01 14.67 11.37
CA SER A 330 8.41 14.89 11.72
C SER A 330 9.33 14.06 10.82
N SER A 331 10.62 14.10 11.06
CA SER A 331 11.60 13.19 10.42
C SER A 331 11.38 11.71 10.76
N GLU A 332 10.61 11.40 11.80
CA GLU A 332 10.26 10.04 12.22
C GLU A 332 8.78 9.71 11.98
N CYS A 333 7.96 10.71 11.60
CA CYS A 333 6.53 10.56 11.38
C CYS A 333 6.16 11.13 10.01
N TRP A 334 6.27 10.30 8.97
CA TRP A 334 6.04 10.68 7.58
C TRP A 334 5.48 9.52 6.76
N GLY A 335 4.95 9.82 5.58
CA GLY A 335 4.48 8.86 4.61
C GLY A 335 3.02 9.07 4.21
N LEU A 336 2.83 9.83 3.11
CA LEU A 336 1.50 10.11 2.55
C LEU A 336 1.26 9.21 1.35
N THR A 337 0.22 8.39 1.42
CA THR A 337 -0.21 7.49 0.36
C THR A 337 -1.72 7.22 0.43
N ALA A 338 -2.24 6.33 -0.42
CA ALA A 338 -3.59 5.82 -0.29
C ALA A 338 -3.70 4.97 0.99
N SER A 339 -4.75 5.18 1.76
CA SER A 339 -5.03 4.44 3.00
C SER A 339 -6.42 4.78 3.54
N ASP A 340 -6.85 4.07 4.56
CA ASP A 340 -7.95 4.53 5.40
C ASP A 340 -7.60 5.87 6.05
N TYR A 341 -8.59 6.69 6.33
CA TYR A 341 -8.46 7.87 7.16
C TYR A 341 -9.73 8.04 8.01
N TYR A 342 -9.76 9.02 8.90
CA TYR A 342 -10.85 9.20 9.90
C TYR A 342 -12.25 9.44 9.29
N ASP A 343 -12.38 9.60 7.99
CA ASP A 343 -13.65 9.81 7.27
C ASP A 343 -13.77 8.93 5.99
N GLY A 344 -13.12 7.75 5.97
CA GLY A 344 -13.21 6.77 4.89
C GLY A 344 -11.88 6.31 4.32
N TYR A 345 -11.70 6.37 3.00
CA TYR A 345 -10.48 6.00 2.27
C TYR A 345 -10.04 7.13 1.34
N ILE A 346 -8.74 7.43 1.30
CA ILE A 346 -8.22 8.54 0.49
C ILE A 346 -6.78 8.29 0.03
N ALA A 347 -6.46 8.73 -1.17
CA ALA A 347 -5.08 8.81 -1.66
C ALA A 347 -4.44 10.13 -1.18
N SER A 348 -3.87 10.12 0.04
CA SER A 348 -3.18 11.27 0.64
C SER A 348 -1.86 11.54 -0.06
N CYS A 349 -1.56 12.81 -0.25
CA CYS A 349 -0.31 13.28 -0.85
C CYS A 349 -0.05 14.75 -0.48
N PRO A 350 1.13 15.32 -0.76
CA PRO A 350 1.40 16.74 -0.50
C PRO A 350 0.38 17.73 -1.05
N ASN A 351 -0.29 17.40 -2.17
CA ASN A 351 -1.34 18.23 -2.77
C ASN A 351 -2.74 17.94 -2.19
N LYS A 352 -2.91 16.86 -1.44
CA LYS A 352 -4.19 16.43 -0.86
C LYS A 352 -3.92 15.80 0.51
N ASP A 353 -3.43 16.63 1.42
CA ASP A 353 -3.04 16.21 2.77
C ASP A 353 -4.23 16.29 3.73
N THR A 354 -4.50 15.19 4.40
CA THR A 354 -5.59 15.05 5.39
C THR A 354 -5.08 14.96 6.82
N GLY A 355 -3.77 15.03 7.03
CA GLY A 355 -3.17 14.80 8.35
C GLY A 355 -3.02 13.31 8.69
N THR A 356 -3.13 12.43 7.70
CA THR A 356 -3.08 10.98 7.86
C THR A 356 -1.77 10.42 7.33
N ILE A 357 -1.07 9.63 8.14
CA ILE A 357 0.12 8.85 7.80
C ILE A 357 -0.26 7.38 7.65
N ALA A 358 0.25 6.73 6.61
CA ALA A 358 0.15 5.29 6.43
C ALA A 358 1.54 4.64 6.58
N PRO A 359 1.73 3.68 7.48
CA PRO A 359 3.02 3.02 7.68
C PRO A 359 3.62 2.43 6.40
N THR A 360 2.79 1.88 5.53
CA THR A 360 3.21 1.33 4.23
C THR A 360 4.02 2.33 3.40
N ALA A 361 3.65 3.61 3.43
CA ALA A 361 4.33 4.66 2.65
C ALA A 361 5.81 4.79 3.01
N ALA A 362 6.13 4.81 4.31
CA ALA A 362 7.50 4.88 4.78
C ALA A 362 8.23 3.53 4.65
N LEU A 363 7.55 2.42 4.99
CA LEU A 363 8.18 1.10 5.02
C LEU A 363 8.43 0.51 3.63
N ALA A 364 7.51 0.69 2.68
CA ALA A 364 7.76 0.30 1.30
C ALA A 364 8.80 1.19 0.61
N SER A 365 9.19 2.31 1.22
CA SER A 365 10.24 3.19 0.73
C SER A 365 11.66 2.81 1.19
N PHE A 366 11.86 1.71 1.91
CA PHE A 366 13.19 1.27 2.36
C PHE A 366 14.26 1.25 1.26
N PRO A 367 14.00 0.78 0.03
CA PRO A 367 15.00 0.83 -1.03
C PRO A 367 15.46 2.25 -1.38
N TYR A 368 14.60 3.24 -1.23
CA TYR A 368 14.82 4.62 -1.68
C TYR A 368 15.31 5.56 -0.57
N SER A 369 14.97 5.25 0.69
CA SER A 369 15.26 6.08 1.88
C SER A 369 15.44 5.23 3.14
N PRO A 370 16.48 4.38 3.21
CA PRO A 370 16.60 3.38 4.27
C PRO A 370 16.71 3.97 5.67
N ASN A 371 17.41 5.09 5.84
CA ASN A 371 17.58 5.72 7.15
C ASN A 371 16.29 6.35 7.65
N GLU A 372 15.58 7.06 6.79
CA GLU A 372 14.31 7.73 7.08
C GLU A 372 13.20 6.68 7.32
N SER A 373 13.19 5.60 6.53
CA SER A 373 12.26 4.48 6.71
C SER A 373 12.51 3.74 8.03
N MET A 374 13.76 3.52 8.42
CA MET A 374 14.11 2.90 9.71
C MET A 374 13.72 3.80 10.88
N ALA A 375 13.94 5.11 10.78
CA ALA A 375 13.53 6.06 11.81
C ALA A 375 12.01 6.07 11.99
N ALA A 376 11.25 6.06 10.88
CA ALA A 376 9.80 5.96 10.91
C ALA A 376 9.31 4.64 11.51
N MET A 377 9.90 3.50 11.12
CA MET A 377 9.56 2.18 11.66
C MET A 377 9.75 2.13 13.17
N LYS A 378 10.86 2.68 13.69
CA LYS A 378 11.13 2.77 15.14
C LYS A 378 10.10 3.64 15.84
N TYR A 379 9.77 4.79 15.30
CA TYR A 379 8.76 5.68 15.85
C TYR A 379 7.39 4.99 15.89
N PHE A 380 6.97 4.39 14.79
CA PHE A 380 5.70 3.66 14.71
C PHE A 380 5.62 2.51 15.72
N TYR A 381 6.72 1.78 15.90
CA TYR A 381 6.74 0.63 16.81
C TYR A 381 6.91 1.04 18.27
N TYR A 382 7.95 1.83 18.59
CA TYR A 382 8.26 2.13 19.98
C TYR A 382 7.37 3.21 20.57
N VAL A 383 7.04 4.24 19.79
CA VAL A 383 6.32 5.40 20.30
C VAL A 383 4.81 5.26 20.11
N LEU A 384 4.35 4.74 18.98
CA LEU A 384 2.93 4.61 18.64
C LEU A 384 2.38 3.18 18.79
N GLY A 385 3.22 2.23 19.18
CA GLY A 385 2.91 0.81 19.07
C GLY A 385 1.73 0.33 19.92
N ASP A 386 1.44 0.99 21.03
CA ASP A 386 0.25 0.68 21.86
C ASP A 386 -1.09 0.94 21.13
N HIS A 387 -1.08 1.79 20.11
CA HIS A 387 -2.25 2.09 19.28
C HIS A 387 -2.13 1.58 17.84
N LEU A 388 -0.89 1.49 17.31
CA LEU A 388 -0.65 1.25 15.89
C LEU A 388 -0.22 -0.19 15.58
N TRP A 389 0.25 -0.97 16.57
CA TRP A 389 0.75 -2.32 16.36
C TRP A 389 -0.29 -3.38 16.75
N GLY A 390 -0.62 -4.28 15.82
CA GLY A 390 -1.57 -5.36 16.03
C GLY A 390 -1.09 -6.72 15.51
N LEU A 391 -2.03 -7.61 15.23
CA LEU A 391 -1.74 -9.01 14.90
C LEU A 391 -0.89 -9.17 13.63
N TYR A 392 -1.13 -8.34 12.62
CA TYR A 392 -0.44 -8.39 11.33
C TYR A 392 0.50 -7.19 11.11
N GLY A 393 1.12 -6.72 12.18
CA GLY A 393 2.00 -5.58 12.15
C GLY A 393 1.27 -4.25 12.36
N PHE A 394 1.70 -3.21 11.67
CA PHE A 394 1.07 -1.90 11.78
C PHE A 394 -0.31 -1.91 11.13
N TYR A 395 -1.28 -1.31 11.84
CA TYR A 395 -2.56 -0.95 11.23
C TYR A 395 -2.37 0.01 10.07
N ASP A 396 -3.38 0.10 9.22
CA ASP A 396 -3.31 0.74 7.91
C ASP A 396 -2.88 2.21 7.96
N ALA A 397 -3.42 2.99 8.90
CA ALA A 397 -3.13 4.42 8.98
C ALA A 397 -3.41 5.02 10.37
N PHE A 398 -2.91 6.23 10.58
CA PHE A 398 -3.19 7.02 11.76
C PHE A 398 -3.15 8.53 11.48
N ALA A 399 -3.82 9.33 12.33
CA ALA A 399 -3.85 10.79 12.25
C ALA A 399 -3.71 11.39 13.65
N LEU A 400 -2.48 11.81 14.01
CA LEU A 400 -2.14 12.25 15.37
C LEU A 400 -2.97 13.44 15.83
N LYS A 401 -3.15 14.43 14.95
CA LYS A 401 -3.97 15.63 15.24
C LYS A 401 -5.40 15.30 15.69
N TYR A 402 -5.93 14.20 15.17
CA TYR A 402 -7.32 13.79 15.42
C TYR A 402 -7.45 12.67 16.45
N ASN A 403 -6.32 12.22 17.01
CA ASN A 403 -6.24 11.06 17.90
C ASN A 403 -6.97 9.86 17.30
N TRP A 404 -6.71 9.60 16.01
CA TRP A 404 -7.33 8.54 15.26
C TRP A 404 -6.28 7.52 14.80
N PHE A 405 -6.58 6.24 14.98
CA PHE A 405 -5.82 5.11 14.51
C PHE A 405 -6.78 4.15 13.83
N ALA A 406 -6.43 3.65 12.64
CA ALA A 406 -7.16 2.60 11.98
C ALA A 406 -7.11 1.31 12.83
N ASN A 407 -8.13 0.49 12.68
CA ASN A 407 -8.16 -0.88 13.21
C ASN A 407 -8.25 -1.91 12.07
N SER A 408 -7.83 -1.50 10.89
CA SER A 408 -7.85 -2.28 9.65
C SER A 408 -6.44 -2.63 9.18
N TYR A 409 -6.37 -3.67 8.34
CA TYR A 409 -5.27 -3.99 7.46
C TYR A 409 -5.86 -4.11 6.05
N ILE A 410 -5.18 -3.59 5.06
CA ILE A 410 -5.59 -3.64 3.65
C ILE A 410 -4.52 -4.37 2.85
N ALA A 411 -4.90 -5.31 2.00
CA ALA A 411 -3.96 -6.16 1.28
C ALA A 411 -2.97 -5.35 0.43
N ILE A 412 -3.48 -4.33 -0.26
CA ILE A 412 -2.67 -3.51 -1.17
C ILE A 412 -1.63 -2.65 -0.42
N ASP A 413 -1.81 -2.42 0.88
CA ASP A 413 -0.87 -1.69 1.72
C ASP A 413 0.09 -2.62 2.48
N GLN A 414 -0.36 -3.80 2.89
CA GLN A 414 0.49 -4.77 3.59
C GLN A 414 1.52 -5.43 2.67
N GLY A 415 1.17 -5.70 1.41
CA GLY A 415 2.06 -6.35 0.46
C GLY A 415 3.35 -5.58 0.19
N PRO A 416 3.29 -4.29 -0.14
CA PRO A 416 4.47 -3.47 -0.36
C PRO A 416 5.43 -3.43 0.83
N ILE A 417 4.94 -3.49 2.07
CA ILE A 417 5.81 -3.59 3.26
C ILE A 417 6.70 -4.82 3.14
N VAL A 418 6.12 -6.00 2.98
CA VAL A 418 6.88 -7.26 2.94
C VAL A 418 7.85 -7.29 1.76
N VAL A 419 7.34 -6.95 0.56
CA VAL A 419 8.08 -7.12 -0.71
C VAL A 419 9.20 -6.10 -0.84
N MET A 420 8.96 -4.82 -0.53
CA MET A 420 9.99 -3.79 -0.67
C MET A 420 11.05 -3.85 0.44
N MET A 421 10.66 -4.26 1.64
CA MET A 421 11.65 -4.55 2.69
C MET A 421 12.58 -5.69 2.25
N GLU A 422 12.06 -6.75 1.62
CA GLU A 422 12.87 -7.84 1.08
C GLU A 422 13.74 -7.36 -0.09
N ASN A 423 13.18 -6.62 -1.02
CA ASN A 423 13.93 -6.07 -2.14
C ASN A 423 15.06 -5.14 -1.70
N TYR A 424 14.87 -4.40 -0.61
CA TYR A 424 15.95 -3.62 0.00
C TYR A 424 17.12 -4.49 0.51
N LYS A 425 16.80 -5.60 1.18
CA LYS A 425 17.82 -6.50 1.78
C LYS A 425 18.51 -7.38 0.74
N THR A 426 17.76 -8.00 -0.15
CA THR A 426 18.26 -9.07 -1.03
C THR A 426 18.02 -8.86 -2.51
N GLY A 427 17.02 -8.06 -2.87
CA GLY A 427 16.54 -7.93 -4.25
C GLY A 427 15.80 -9.16 -4.76
N LEU A 428 15.30 -10.03 -3.87
CA LEU A 428 14.74 -11.34 -4.23
C LEU A 428 13.68 -11.25 -5.32
N LEU A 429 12.64 -10.42 -5.11
CA LEU A 429 11.51 -10.35 -6.04
C LEU A 429 11.91 -9.65 -7.34
N TRP A 430 12.76 -8.63 -7.27
CA TRP A 430 13.34 -7.99 -8.45
C TRP A 430 14.13 -9.00 -9.29
N ASN A 431 15.00 -9.79 -8.64
CA ASN A 431 15.78 -10.80 -9.32
C ASN A 431 14.88 -11.86 -9.98
N CYS A 432 13.82 -12.31 -9.30
CA CYS A 432 12.88 -13.28 -9.85
C CYS A 432 12.13 -12.71 -11.06
N PHE A 433 11.50 -11.55 -10.94
CA PHE A 433 10.66 -10.97 -12.00
C PHE A 433 11.48 -10.60 -13.24
N MET A 434 12.65 -9.98 -13.05
CA MET A 434 13.51 -9.55 -14.15
C MET A 434 14.19 -10.69 -14.93
N GLN A 435 14.07 -11.94 -14.48
CA GLN A 435 14.50 -13.14 -15.23
C GLN A 435 13.51 -13.54 -16.31
N ASP A 436 12.27 -13.06 -16.29
CA ASP A 436 11.26 -13.47 -17.25
C ASP A 436 11.62 -12.97 -18.66
N GLU A 437 11.74 -13.92 -19.61
CA GLU A 437 12.18 -13.64 -20.97
C GLU A 437 11.17 -12.78 -21.73
N ASP A 438 9.86 -12.97 -21.49
CA ASP A 438 8.81 -12.15 -22.09
C ASP A 438 8.90 -10.71 -21.57
N VAL A 439 9.11 -10.53 -20.26
CA VAL A 439 9.29 -9.20 -19.65
C VAL A 439 10.52 -8.50 -20.24
N GLN A 440 11.65 -9.21 -20.36
CA GLN A 440 12.86 -8.63 -20.96
C GLN A 440 12.61 -8.21 -22.41
N ALA A 441 11.94 -9.05 -23.20
CA ALA A 441 11.57 -8.73 -24.58
C ALA A 441 10.66 -7.49 -24.67
N GLY A 442 9.69 -7.38 -23.78
CA GLY A 442 8.80 -6.22 -23.66
C GLY A 442 9.55 -4.94 -23.31
N LEU A 443 10.43 -4.98 -22.32
CA LEU A 443 11.28 -3.85 -21.95
C LEU A 443 12.14 -3.37 -23.12
N ILE A 444 12.80 -4.29 -23.84
CA ILE A 444 13.60 -3.97 -25.04
C ILE A 444 12.70 -3.31 -26.10
N LYS A 445 11.52 -3.89 -26.36
CA LYS A 445 10.54 -3.35 -27.32
C LYS A 445 10.15 -1.92 -27.01
N LEU A 446 9.95 -1.59 -25.72
CA LEU A 446 9.59 -0.25 -25.28
C LEU A 446 10.78 0.71 -25.24
N GLY A 447 12.00 0.22 -25.38
CA GLY A 447 13.23 1.02 -25.37
C GLY A 447 13.84 1.23 -23.98
N PHE A 448 13.53 0.35 -23.02
CA PHE A 448 14.17 0.36 -21.71
C PHE A 448 15.58 -0.24 -21.75
N THR A 449 16.40 0.24 -20.83
CA THR A 449 17.71 -0.33 -20.47
C THR A 449 17.75 -0.52 -18.95
N TRP A 450 18.41 -1.62 -18.49
CA TRP A 450 18.47 -1.96 -17.04
C TRP A 450 19.74 -2.73 -16.65
N LYS A 451 20.76 -2.82 -17.52
CA LYS A 451 22.04 -3.53 -17.30
C LYS A 451 23.20 -2.58 -17.13
#